data_ea7f371ae7f241e61a41b9f841782125
#
_entry.id   ea7f371ae7f241e61a41b9f841782125
#
_cell.length_a   1.000
_cell.length_b   1.000
_cell.length_c   1.000
_cell.angle_alpha   90.00
_cell.angle_beta   90.00
_cell.angle_gamma   90.00
#
_symmetry.space_group_name_H-M   'P 1'
#
loop_
_entity.id
_entity.type
_entity.pdbx_description
1 polymer ?
#
loop_
_entity_poly.entity_id
_entity_poly.type
_entity_poly.pdbx_seq_one_letter_code
_entity_poly.pdbx_strand_id
1 'polypeptide(L)'
;MRTRILHRWKTVCLGGLLGISSLCAQAGGTDYTPTPENLQARKEFQDGKFGIFLHWGIYSMFGQGEWYMNTANIDCHEYAKAASGFYPSRFNAQEWVAAIKASGAKYICITSRHHDGFSMFDTKYSDYDIVDATPFKRDVIKELAEECRKQGIRLHLYYSHLDWTREDYYPLGNTGHGTGRTSHGEWATYYQFMNHQLTELLTNYGPIGAIWFDGMWDQPDGFDWKLEEQYKLIHQLQPACLIGNNHHKTPYPGEDFQMFERDLPGENKAGLSGQSVSALPLETCETMNGMWGYKIKDQNYKSVTDLVRLLVRAAGKGANLLMNIGPQPNGELPAVAVERLKGVGEWMSKYGET
;
A
#
# COMPACT_ATOMS: atom_id res chain seq x y z
N MET A 1 20.15 -60.33 -58.80
CA MET A 1 20.20 -60.17 -60.29
C MET A 1 19.92 -58.74 -60.63
N ARG A 2 20.91 -58.04 -61.23
CA ARG A 2 20.81 -56.88 -62.14
C ARG A 2 20.05 -55.65 -61.65
N THR A 3 20.40 -54.35 -61.83
CA THR A 3 21.61 -53.76 -62.40
C THR A 3 21.49 -52.22 -62.09
N ARG A 4 22.63 -51.59 -61.86
CA ARG A 4 22.83 -50.13 -61.72
C ARG A 4 22.28 -49.38 -62.93
N ILE A 5 21.89 -48.14 -62.73
CA ILE A 5 22.30 -46.99 -63.58
C ILE A 5 22.32 -45.72 -62.76
N LEU A 6 23.49 -45.08 -62.77
CA LEU A 6 23.77 -43.71 -62.31
C LEU A 6 23.32 -42.71 -63.36
N HIS A 7 22.73 -41.63 -62.98
CA HIS A 7 22.86 -40.38 -63.74
C HIS A 7 23.07 -39.19 -62.82
N ARG A 8 24.25 -38.62 -62.94
CA ARG A 8 24.63 -37.30 -62.42
C ARG A 8 23.95 -36.23 -63.28
N TRP A 9 23.35 -35.20 -62.67
CA TRP A 9 23.27 -33.88 -63.26
C TRP A 9 23.51 -32.82 -62.19
N LYS A 10 24.15 -31.74 -62.62
CA LYS A 10 24.90 -30.72 -61.94
C LYS A 10 24.00 -29.67 -61.23
N THR A 11 24.52 -29.23 -60.16
CA THR A 11 24.41 -27.99 -59.40
C THR A 11 23.89 -26.77 -60.19
N VAL A 12 22.89 -26.06 -59.67
CA VAL A 12 22.77 -24.61 -59.73
C VAL A 12 22.35 -24.11 -58.36
N CYS A 13 23.27 -23.39 -57.71
CA CYS A 13 22.97 -22.61 -56.54
C CYS A 13 22.18 -21.36 -56.92
N LEU A 14 20.98 -21.20 -56.39
CA LEU A 14 20.35 -19.86 -56.27
C LEU A 14 20.06 -19.61 -54.82
N GLY A 15 20.82 -18.69 -54.23
CA GLY A 15 20.64 -18.23 -52.88
C GLY A 15 19.32 -17.43 -52.78
N GLY A 16 18.42 -17.93 -52.00
CA GLY A 16 17.26 -17.18 -51.52
C GLY A 16 17.40 -16.96 -50.04
N LEU A 17 17.89 -15.80 -49.59
CA LEU A 17 17.78 -15.34 -48.22
C LEU A 17 16.30 -15.16 -47.92
N LEU A 18 15.69 -16.13 -47.27
CA LEU A 18 14.43 -15.93 -46.57
C LEU A 18 14.78 -15.28 -45.21
N GLY A 19 14.66 -13.96 -45.18
CA GLY A 19 14.63 -13.18 -43.96
C GLY A 19 13.44 -13.62 -43.11
N ILE A 20 13.70 -14.41 -42.06
CA ILE A 20 12.75 -14.64 -40.98
C ILE A 20 12.69 -13.33 -40.20
N SER A 21 11.74 -12.45 -40.57
CA SER A 21 11.35 -11.33 -39.71
C SER A 21 10.69 -11.94 -38.49
N SER A 22 11.46 -12.10 -37.40
CA SER A 22 10.89 -12.30 -36.09
C SER A 22 10.07 -11.06 -35.76
N LEU A 23 8.75 -11.13 -35.91
CA LEU A 23 7.86 -10.24 -35.21
C LEU A 23 8.07 -10.50 -33.71
N CYS A 24 9.00 -9.80 -33.08
CA CYS A 24 8.91 -9.52 -31.68
C CYS A 24 7.62 -8.72 -31.50
N ALA A 25 6.58 -9.35 -30.99
CA ALA A 25 5.48 -8.63 -30.38
C ALA A 25 6.12 -7.75 -29.30
N GLN A 26 6.27 -6.46 -29.58
CA GLN A 26 6.55 -5.47 -28.57
C GLN A 26 5.32 -5.51 -27.65
N ALA A 27 5.45 -6.17 -26.50
CA ALA A 27 4.64 -5.84 -25.35
C ALA A 27 4.80 -4.33 -25.16
N GLY A 28 3.71 -3.59 -25.25
CA GLY A 28 3.71 -2.15 -25.08
C GLY A 28 4.28 -1.81 -23.71
N GLY A 29 5.57 -1.57 -23.65
CA GLY A 29 6.23 -1.07 -22.47
C GLY A 29 5.80 0.38 -22.30
N THR A 30 5.16 0.68 -21.20
CA THR A 30 4.91 2.06 -20.78
C THR A 30 6.26 2.75 -20.59
N ASP A 31 6.50 3.86 -21.32
CA ASP A 31 7.75 4.64 -21.26
C ASP A 31 7.82 5.48 -19.95
N TYR A 32 7.60 4.83 -18.79
CA TYR A 32 7.80 5.54 -17.53
C TYR A 32 9.29 5.70 -17.26
N THR A 33 9.74 6.94 -17.26
CA THR A 33 11.09 7.33 -16.84
C THR A 33 10.97 8.17 -15.58
N PRO A 34 11.53 7.72 -14.45
CA PRO A 34 11.50 8.49 -13.20
C PRO A 34 12.26 9.80 -13.35
N THR A 35 11.72 10.87 -12.77
CA THR A 35 12.39 12.18 -12.75
C THR A 35 13.57 12.17 -11.77
N PRO A 36 14.49 13.17 -11.85
CA PRO A 36 15.56 13.30 -10.85
C PRO A 36 15.03 13.39 -9.41
N GLU A 37 13.90 14.09 -9.20
CA GLU A 37 13.24 14.22 -7.90
C GLU A 37 12.72 12.86 -7.40
N ASN A 38 12.13 12.04 -8.30
CA ASN A 38 11.68 10.69 -7.96
C ASN A 38 12.86 9.79 -7.61
N LEU A 39 13.94 9.81 -8.39
CA LEU A 39 15.15 9.02 -8.12
C LEU A 39 15.77 9.40 -6.77
N GLN A 40 15.80 10.69 -6.43
CA GLN A 40 16.26 11.15 -5.13
C GLN A 40 15.34 10.64 -4.01
N ALA A 41 14.02 10.71 -4.19
CA ALA A 41 13.03 10.22 -3.23
C ALA A 41 13.16 8.69 -3.01
N ARG A 42 13.37 7.90 -4.08
CA ARG A 42 13.66 6.45 -3.98
C ARG A 42 14.89 6.18 -3.14
N LYS A 43 15.98 6.93 -3.38
CA LYS A 43 17.22 6.77 -2.60
C LYS A 43 16.97 7.08 -1.12
N GLU A 44 16.33 8.19 -0.83
CA GLU A 44 16.03 8.60 0.55
C GLU A 44 15.06 7.63 1.25
N PHE A 45 14.13 7.03 0.51
CA PHE A 45 13.26 5.98 1.02
C PHE A 45 14.07 4.71 1.35
N GLN A 46 14.94 4.28 0.42
CA GLN A 46 15.81 3.12 0.63
C GLN A 46 16.75 3.30 1.82
N ASP A 47 17.26 4.51 2.04
CA ASP A 47 18.13 4.84 3.17
C ASP A 47 17.35 4.93 4.50
N GLY A 48 16.05 5.14 4.44
CA GLY A 48 15.18 5.33 5.61
C GLY A 48 15.04 4.12 6.52
N LYS A 49 15.13 2.91 5.99
CA LYS A 49 15.11 1.59 6.65
C LYS A 49 13.93 1.29 7.56
N PHE A 50 13.35 2.26 8.25
CA PHE A 50 12.31 2.03 9.26
C PHE A 50 11.18 3.05 9.15
N GLY A 51 9.95 2.54 9.06
CA GLY A 51 8.72 3.31 9.09
C GLY A 51 7.67 2.67 10.00
N ILE A 52 6.66 3.45 10.38
CA ILE A 52 5.50 2.97 11.14
C ILE A 52 4.26 3.02 10.26
N PHE A 53 3.56 1.89 10.21
CA PHE A 53 2.25 1.77 9.59
C PHE A 53 1.16 1.99 10.63
N LEU A 54 0.14 2.75 10.29
CA LEU A 54 -1.02 3.01 11.14
C LEU A 54 -2.27 2.53 10.40
N HIS A 55 -2.80 1.37 10.80
CA HIS A 55 -4.11 0.92 10.34
C HIS A 55 -5.17 1.48 11.26
N TRP A 56 -5.74 2.61 10.88
CA TRP A 56 -6.75 3.31 11.67
C TRP A 56 -7.89 3.84 10.82
N GLY A 57 -9.11 3.55 11.23
CA GLY A 57 -10.33 3.93 10.56
C GLY A 57 -11.54 3.56 11.41
N ILE A 58 -12.72 3.66 10.83
CA ILE A 58 -13.98 3.31 11.48
C ILE A 58 -13.98 1.86 12.02
N TYR A 59 -13.27 0.94 11.38
CA TYR A 59 -13.12 -0.44 11.83
C TYR A 59 -12.56 -0.57 13.26
N SER A 60 -11.81 0.41 13.74
CA SER A 60 -11.31 0.42 15.12
C SER A 60 -12.43 0.43 16.17
N MET A 61 -13.61 1.01 15.82
CA MET A 61 -14.79 1.06 16.68
C MET A 61 -15.29 -0.32 17.08
N PHE A 62 -15.14 -1.30 16.21
CA PHE A 62 -15.60 -2.68 16.47
C PHE A 62 -14.60 -3.49 17.29
N GLY A 63 -13.32 -3.07 17.33
CA GLY A 63 -12.27 -3.79 18.06
C GLY A 63 -12.06 -5.23 17.59
N GLN A 64 -12.30 -5.52 16.32
CA GLN A 64 -12.22 -6.85 15.69
C GLN A 64 -11.20 -6.93 14.54
N GLY A 65 -10.49 -5.82 14.27
CA GLY A 65 -9.58 -5.69 13.13
C GLY A 65 -10.26 -5.10 11.89
N GLU A 66 -9.47 -4.80 10.89
CA GLU A 66 -9.85 -4.04 9.70
C GLU A 66 -10.72 -4.82 8.71
N TRP A 67 -10.69 -6.15 8.78
CA TRP A 67 -11.49 -7.04 7.92
C TRP A 67 -12.88 -7.38 8.47
N TYR A 68 -13.28 -6.81 9.61
CA TYR A 68 -14.48 -7.24 10.33
C TYR A 68 -15.77 -7.12 9.50
N MET A 69 -15.94 -6.07 8.70
CA MET A 69 -17.08 -5.92 7.82
C MET A 69 -17.24 -7.13 6.89
N ASN A 70 -16.17 -7.53 6.21
CA ASN A 70 -16.17 -8.65 5.28
C ASN A 70 -16.31 -10.00 5.99
N THR A 71 -15.52 -10.23 7.06
CA THR A 71 -15.49 -11.55 7.73
C THR A 71 -16.75 -11.88 8.50
N ALA A 72 -17.46 -10.86 8.96
CA ALA A 72 -18.75 -11.01 9.67
C ALA A 72 -19.97 -10.80 8.77
N ASN A 73 -19.76 -10.55 7.46
CA ASN A 73 -20.83 -10.27 6.48
C ASN A 73 -21.78 -9.16 6.95
N ILE A 74 -21.22 -8.05 7.41
CA ILE A 74 -22.02 -6.93 7.89
C ILE A 74 -22.45 -6.08 6.70
N ASP A 75 -23.75 -5.79 6.61
CA ASP A 75 -24.29 -4.85 5.65
C ASP A 75 -23.56 -3.49 5.75
N CYS A 76 -23.14 -2.93 4.63
CA CYS A 76 -22.33 -1.72 4.60
C CYS A 76 -23.06 -0.50 5.17
N HIS A 77 -24.38 -0.41 5.01
CA HIS A 77 -25.18 0.67 5.59
C HIS A 77 -25.33 0.53 7.11
N GLU A 78 -25.44 -0.70 7.62
CA GLU A 78 -25.41 -0.96 9.06
C GLU A 78 -24.03 -0.69 9.67
N TYR A 79 -22.99 -1.10 8.98
CA TYR A 79 -21.60 -0.82 9.39
C TYR A 79 -21.31 0.70 9.44
N ALA A 80 -21.75 1.43 8.43
CA ALA A 80 -21.54 2.88 8.34
C ALA A 80 -22.17 3.66 9.51
N LYS A 81 -23.19 3.12 10.18
CA LYS A 81 -23.80 3.74 11.37
C LYS A 81 -22.80 3.97 12.51
N ALA A 82 -21.71 3.19 12.57
CA ALA A 82 -20.66 3.38 13.55
C ALA A 82 -19.98 4.75 13.44
N ALA A 83 -20.04 5.41 12.27
CA ALA A 83 -19.49 6.76 12.09
C ALA A 83 -20.11 7.78 13.05
N SER A 84 -21.41 7.68 13.32
CA SER A 84 -22.12 8.58 14.25
C SER A 84 -21.59 8.52 15.70
N GLY A 85 -20.88 7.44 16.07
CA GLY A 85 -20.24 7.27 17.36
C GLY A 85 -18.72 7.41 17.33
N PHE A 86 -18.12 7.60 16.17
CA PHE A 86 -16.67 7.71 16.05
C PHE A 86 -16.19 9.10 16.46
N TYR A 87 -15.75 9.20 17.71
CA TYR A 87 -15.26 10.43 18.32
C TYR A 87 -13.92 10.19 19.03
N PRO A 88 -12.82 10.15 18.27
CA PRO A 88 -11.48 9.89 18.81
C PRO A 88 -10.93 11.11 19.57
N SER A 89 -11.54 11.44 20.72
CA SER A 89 -11.25 12.64 21.50
C SER A 89 -9.83 12.74 22.03
N ARG A 90 -9.08 11.62 22.03
CA ARG A 90 -7.68 11.58 22.48
C ARG A 90 -6.67 11.55 21.33
N PHE A 91 -7.13 11.71 20.09
CA PHE A 91 -6.22 11.83 18.97
C PHE A 91 -5.41 13.12 19.07
N ASN A 92 -4.09 12.95 19.05
CA ASN A 92 -3.12 14.04 19.07
C ASN A 92 -2.00 13.73 18.08
N ALA A 93 -2.03 14.40 16.93
CA ALA A 93 -1.06 14.18 15.85
C ALA A 93 0.37 14.49 16.32
N GLN A 94 0.57 15.52 17.15
CA GLN A 94 1.89 15.89 17.67
C GLN A 94 2.49 14.77 18.51
N GLU A 95 1.70 14.19 19.40
CA GLU A 95 2.14 13.10 20.29
C GLU A 95 2.43 11.82 19.49
N TRP A 96 1.58 11.50 18.50
CA TRP A 96 1.81 10.34 17.63
C TRP A 96 3.12 10.46 16.86
N VAL A 97 3.31 11.59 16.18
CA VAL A 97 4.52 11.82 15.37
C VAL A 97 5.76 11.86 16.25
N ALA A 98 5.69 12.48 17.44
CA ALA A 98 6.81 12.52 18.39
C ALA A 98 7.21 11.13 18.89
N ALA A 99 6.24 10.29 19.27
CA ALA A 99 6.49 8.92 19.73
C ALA A 99 7.08 8.04 18.61
N ILE A 100 6.57 8.19 17.40
CA ILE A 100 7.07 7.46 16.23
C ILE A 100 8.48 7.92 15.86
N LYS A 101 8.73 9.21 15.80
CA LYS A 101 10.06 9.77 15.55
C LYS A 101 11.08 9.29 16.59
N ALA A 102 10.70 9.28 17.86
CA ALA A 102 11.55 8.81 18.95
C ALA A 102 11.93 7.32 18.82
N SER A 103 11.18 6.50 18.11
CA SER A 103 11.53 5.12 17.79
C SER A 103 12.66 4.98 16.75
N GLY A 104 13.07 6.08 16.11
CA GLY A 104 14.04 6.09 15.02
C GLY A 104 13.41 5.97 13.62
N ALA A 105 12.09 5.85 13.52
CA ALA A 105 11.37 5.79 12.24
C ALA A 105 11.55 7.08 11.44
N LYS A 106 11.60 6.96 10.12
CA LYS A 106 11.82 8.06 9.17
C LYS A 106 10.54 8.45 8.42
N TYR A 107 9.53 7.60 8.44
CA TYR A 107 8.24 7.86 7.78
C TYR A 107 7.10 7.16 8.51
N ILE A 108 5.90 7.69 8.27
CA ILE A 108 4.63 7.13 8.72
C ILE A 108 3.82 6.80 7.47
N CYS A 109 3.24 5.61 7.40
CA CYS A 109 2.20 5.27 6.45
C CYS A 109 0.88 5.10 7.20
N ILE A 110 -0.18 5.80 6.81
CA ILE A 110 -1.50 5.69 7.44
C ILE A 110 -2.57 5.33 6.42
N THR A 111 -3.53 4.51 6.81
CA THR A 111 -4.71 4.22 6.00
C THR A 111 -5.54 5.49 5.82
N SER A 112 -5.40 6.17 4.68
CA SER A 112 -6.27 7.31 4.32
C SER A 112 -7.67 6.84 3.96
N ARG A 113 -7.80 5.65 3.35
CA ARG A 113 -9.04 4.93 3.07
C ARG A 113 -8.73 3.45 2.93
N HIS A 114 -9.35 2.61 3.76
CA HIS A 114 -9.22 1.15 3.73
C HIS A 114 -10.39 0.52 2.93
N HIS A 115 -10.46 -0.80 2.85
CA HIS A 115 -11.45 -1.57 2.09
C HIS A 115 -12.90 -1.29 2.49
N ASP A 116 -13.15 -0.84 3.72
CA ASP A 116 -14.47 -0.44 4.21
C ASP A 116 -14.95 0.91 3.69
N GLY A 117 -14.19 1.55 2.81
CA GLY A 117 -14.58 2.75 2.08
C GLY A 117 -14.57 4.05 2.91
N PHE A 118 -14.29 3.99 4.22
CA PHE A 118 -14.29 5.16 5.08
C PHE A 118 -13.02 5.99 4.90
N SER A 119 -13.17 7.29 4.59
CA SER A 119 -12.06 8.21 4.38
C SER A 119 -11.67 8.90 5.68
N MET A 120 -10.38 8.88 6.04
CA MET A 120 -9.83 9.54 7.23
C MET A 120 -9.42 11.00 6.99
N PHE A 121 -9.90 11.60 5.90
CA PHE A 121 -9.64 12.96 5.46
C PHE A 121 -10.92 13.61 4.91
N ASP A 122 -10.97 14.92 4.89
CA ASP A 122 -12.06 15.73 4.35
C ASP A 122 -12.07 15.63 2.82
N THR A 123 -13.05 14.91 2.25
CA THR A 123 -13.17 14.70 0.81
C THR A 123 -14.48 15.25 0.27
N LYS A 124 -14.43 15.95 -0.86
CA LYS A 124 -15.62 16.45 -1.55
C LYS A 124 -16.38 15.40 -2.36
N TYR A 125 -15.84 14.18 -2.42
CA TYR A 125 -16.36 13.14 -3.29
C TYR A 125 -17.12 12.02 -2.56
N SER A 126 -17.22 12.12 -1.22
CA SER A 126 -17.97 11.20 -0.39
C SER A 126 -18.31 11.85 0.95
N ASP A 127 -19.54 11.71 1.41
CA ASP A 127 -19.94 12.10 2.77
C ASP A 127 -19.56 11.00 3.81
N TYR A 128 -19.01 9.89 3.36
CA TYR A 128 -18.55 8.79 4.21
C TYR A 128 -17.09 9.00 4.60
N ASP A 129 -16.88 10.06 5.36
CA ASP A 129 -15.54 10.45 5.84
C ASP A 129 -15.58 10.94 7.31
N ILE A 130 -14.39 11.13 7.88
CA ILE A 130 -14.24 11.47 9.30
C ILE A 130 -14.76 12.87 9.63
N VAL A 131 -14.83 13.78 8.68
CA VAL A 131 -15.32 15.15 8.90
C VAL A 131 -16.84 15.20 8.77
N ASP A 132 -17.40 14.62 7.70
CA ASP A 132 -18.83 14.73 7.41
C ASP A 132 -19.67 13.70 8.16
N ALA A 133 -19.24 12.44 8.22
CA ALA A 133 -20.01 11.36 8.84
C ALA A 133 -19.89 11.28 10.36
N THR A 134 -18.92 11.95 10.99
CA THR A 134 -18.66 11.78 12.42
C THR A 134 -18.88 13.06 13.24
N PRO A 135 -19.14 12.94 14.55
CA PRO A 135 -19.17 14.10 15.44
C PRO A 135 -17.78 14.70 15.70
N PHE A 136 -16.71 14.04 15.29
CA PHE A 136 -15.33 14.48 15.51
C PHE A 136 -14.94 15.71 14.71
N LYS A 137 -15.39 15.82 13.46
CA LYS A 137 -15.25 17.01 12.60
C LYS A 137 -13.82 17.49 12.40
N ARG A 138 -12.83 16.60 12.49
CA ARG A 138 -11.42 16.94 12.29
C ARG A 138 -10.82 16.06 11.20
N ASP A 139 -10.01 16.67 10.33
CA ASP A 139 -9.27 15.97 9.27
C ASP A 139 -7.96 15.41 9.82
N VAL A 140 -7.95 14.10 10.07
CA VAL A 140 -6.79 13.39 10.64
C VAL A 140 -5.58 13.43 9.73
N ILE A 141 -5.78 13.26 8.42
CA ILE A 141 -4.66 13.26 7.46
C ILE A 141 -4.02 14.65 7.39
N LYS A 142 -4.82 15.70 7.44
CA LYS A 142 -4.33 17.09 7.48
C LYS A 142 -3.47 17.35 8.71
N GLU A 143 -3.96 16.99 9.89
CA GLU A 143 -3.23 17.19 11.13
C GLU A 143 -1.92 16.39 11.16
N LEU A 144 -1.95 15.14 10.71
CA LEU A 144 -0.73 14.33 10.61
C LEU A 144 0.25 14.90 9.57
N ALA A 145 -0.22 15.36 8.41
CA ALA A 145 0.63 15.96 7.40
C ALA A 145 1.35 17.22 7.91
N GLU A 146 0.63 18.06 8.66
CA GLU A 146 1.20 19.26 9.28
C GLU A 146 2.26 18.91 10.34
N GLU A 147 1.96 17.96 11.23
CA GLU A 147 2.90 17.54 12.26
C GLU A 147 4.11 16.78 11.71
N CYS A 148 3.91 15.94 10.71
CA CYS A 148 5.02 15.26 10.02
C CYS A 148 6.00 16.28 9.42
N ARG A 149 5.51 17.34 8.75
CA ARG A 149 6.36 18.42 8.23
C ARG A 149 7.12 19.16 9.33
N LYS A 150 6.42 19.54 10.43
CA LYS A 150 7.04 20.22 11.56
C LYS A 150 8.16 19.40 12.21
N GLN A 151 7.96 18.11 12.32
CA GLN A 151 8.90 17.22 13.00
C GLN A 151 9.92 16.55 12.08
N GLY A 152 9.82 16.76 10.76
CA GLY A 152 10.76 16.20 9.77
C GLY A 152 10.59 14.69 9.54
N ILE A 153 9.36 14.19 9.64
CA ILE A 153 8.95 12.81 9.29
C ILE A 153 8.21 12.86 7.96
N ARG A 154 8.40 11.88 7.08
CA ARG A 154 7.63 11.77 5.85
C ARG A 154 6.29 11.10 6.10
N LEU A 155 5.23 11.63 5.48
CA LEU A 155 3.92 11.01 5.48
C LEU A 155 3.72 10.23 4.17
N HIS A 156 3.39 8.96 4.30
CA HIS A 156 2.91 8.09 3.24
C HIS A 156 1.44 7.79 3.48
N LEU A 157 0.68 7.60 2.41
CA LEU A 157 -0.75 7.34 2.48
C LEU A 157 -1.07 5.98 1.86
N TYR A 158 -1.60 5.08 2.69
CA TYR A 158 -2.23 3.87 2.18
C TYR A 158 -3.57 4.24 1.55
N TYR A 159 -3.86 3.69 0.39
CA TYR A 159 -5.11 3.86 -0.31
C TYR A 159 -5.58 2.54 -0.93
N SER A 160 -6.79 2.10 -0.59
CA SER A 160 -7.36 0.87 -1.12
C SER A 160 -7.93 1.05 -2.53
N HIS A 161 -7.54 0.18 -3.46
CA HIS A 161 -8.19 0.04 -4.76
C HIS A 161 -9.57 -0.66 -4.65
N LEU A 162 -9.73 -1.52 -3.68
CA LEU A 162 -10.95 -2.25 -3.39
C LEU A 162 -11.86 -1.44 -2.46
N ASP A 163 -13.18 -1.59 -2.61
CA ASP A 163 -14.19 -0.95 -1.78
C ASP A 163 -15.38 -1.89 -1.52
N TRP A 164 -15.71 -2.08 -0.24
CA TRP A 164 -16.82 -2.91 0.19
C TRP A 164 -18.14 -2.16 0.34
N THR A 165 -18.17 -0.84 0.09
CA THR A 165 -19.35 0.01 0.32
C THR A 165 -19.91 0.60 -0.96
N ARG A 166 -19.06 0.95 -1.93
CA ARG A 166 -19.49 1.64 -3.13
C ARG A 166 -20.10 0.69 -4.16
N GLU A 167 -21.26 1.05 -4.66
CA GLU A 167 -22.00 0.28 -5.68
C GLU A 167 -21.25 0.26 -7.03
N ASP A 168 -20.51 1.32 -7.34
CA ASP A 168 -19.76 1.44 -8.59
C ASP A 168 -18.41 0.71 -8.58
N TYR A 169 -17.97 0.14 -7.43
CA TYR A 169 -16.94 -0.91 -7.41
C TYR A 169 -17.53 -2.20 -7.98
N TYR A 170 -17.58 -2.26 -9.29
CA TYR A 170 -18.21 -3.34 -10.04
C TYR A 170 -17.39 -3.68 -11.31
N PRO A 171 -17.17 -4.95 -11.67
CA PRO A 171 -17.74 -6.16 -11.02
C PRO A 171 -17.21 -6.37 -9.61
N LEU A 172 -17.98 -7.08 -8.79
CA LEU A 172 -17.52 -7.50 -7.47
C LEU A 172 -16.28 -8.39 -7.62
N GLY A 173 -15.28 -8.13 -6.77
CA GLY A 173 -14.09 -8.94 -6.68
C GLY A 173 -14.29 -10.23 -5.87
N ASN A 174 -13.21 -10.70 -5.26
CA ASN A 174 -13.21 -11.92 -4.45
C ASN A 174 -13.78 -11.72 -3.04
N THR A 175 -13.96 -10.47 -2.60
CA THR A 175 -14.37 -10.11 -1.23
C THR A 175 -15.58 -9.18 -1.22
N GLY A 176 -16.14 -8.94 -0.03
CA GLY A 176 -17.27 -8.03 0.14
C GLY A 176 -18.61 -8.53 -0.39
N HIS A 177 -18.75 -9.83 -0.67
CA HIS A 177 -20.01 -10.39 -1.16
C HIS A 177 -21.17 -10.31 -0.16
N GLY A 178 -20.85 -10.33 1.14
CA GLY A 178 -21.85 -10.29 2.22
C GLY A 178 -22.13 -8.87 2.75
N THR A 179 -21.65 -7.81 2.07
CA THR A 179 -21.79 -6.43 2.56
C THR A 179 -23.07 -5.72 2.11
N GLY A 180 -23.99 -6.43 1.47
CA GLY A 180 -25.30 -5.89 1.09
C GLY A 180 -25.30 -4.94 -0.11
N ARG A 181 -24.15 -4.73 -0.78
CA ARG A 181 -24.11 -3.94 -2.02
C ARG A 181 -24.96 -4.61 -3.11
N THR A 182 -25.75 -3.82 -3.80
CA THR A 182 -26.64 -4.33 -4.85
C THR A 182 -25.98 -4.44 -6.23
N SER A 183 -24.78 -3.91 -6.39
CA SER A 183 -23.84 -4.08 -7.51
C SER A 183 -24.40 -3.68 -8.87
N HIS A 184 -24.60 -2.41 -9.09
CA HIS A 184 -25.08 -1.85 -10.35
C HIS A 184 -24.33 -0.55 -10.69
N GLY A 185 -23.03 -0.54 -10.60
CA GLY A 185 -22.25 0.62 -10.95
C GLY A 185 -21.43 0.41 -12.21
N GLU A 186 -20.82 1.46 -12.68
CA GLU A 186 -19.85 1.42 -13.75
C GLU A 186 -18.45 1.63 -13.16
N TRP A 187 -17.53 0.73 -13.44
CA TRP A 187 -16.14 0.83 -13.04
C TRP A 187 -15.52 2.19 -13.33
N ALA A 188 -15.86 2.80 -14.47
CA ALA A 188 -15.35 4.11 -14.86
C ALA A 188 -15.67 5.20 -13.83
N THR A 189 -16.85 5.14 -13.20
CA THR A 189 -17.25 6.10 -12.14
C THR A 189 -16.44 5.88 -10.87
N TYR A 190 -16.24 4.62 -10.47
CA TYR A 190 -15.39 4.29 -9.32
C TYR A 190 -13.92 4.71 -9.56
N TYR A 191 -13.40 4.44 -10.75
CA TYR A 191 -12.05 4.85 -11.12
C TYR A 191 -11.87 6.38 -11.07
N GLN A 192 -12.83 7.14 -11.56
CA GLN A 192 -12.83 8.60 -11.44
C GLN A 192 -12.87 9.05 -9.97
N PHE A 193 -13.71 8.41 -9.15
CA PHE A 193 -13.78 8.70 -7.71
C PHE A 193 -12.41 8.52 -7.05
N MET A 194 -11.72 7.40 -7.29
CA MET A 194 -10.38 7.18 -6.75
C MET A 194 -9.40 8.29 -7.18
N ASN A 195 -9.40 8.64 -8.47
CA ASN A 195 -8.49 9.66 -9.00
C ASN A 195 -8.80 11.06 -8.45
N HIS A 196 -10.07 11.37 -8.19
CA HIS A 196 -10.44 12.62 -7.53
C HIS A 196 -9.92 12.66 -6.08
N GLN A 197 -10.11 11.61 -5.30
CA GLN A 197 -9.58 11.54 -3.93
C GLN A 197 -8.04 11.58 -3.91
N LEU A 198 -7.37 10.87 -4.81
CA LEU A 198 -5.90 10.94 -4.94
C LEU A 198 -5.43 12.35 -5.31
N THR A 199 -6.18 13.05 -6.17
CA THR A 199 -5.90 14.46 -6.50
C THR A 199 -6.02 15.35 -5.27
N GLU A 200 -7.08 15.19 -4.44
CA GLU A 200 -7.22 15.93 -3.19
C GLU A 200 -6.04 15.65 -2.25
N LEU A 201 -5.70 14.38 -2.02
CA LEU A 201 -4.60 13.97 -1.15
C LEU A 201 -3.24 14.54 -1.59
N LEU A 202 -3.02 14.64 -2.91
CA LEU A 202 -1.75 15.11 -3.47
C LEU A 202 -1.70 16.63 -3.70
N THR A 203 -2.81 17.35 -3.53
CA THR A 203 -2.85 18.81 -3.73
C THR A 203 -3.15 19.61 -2.47
N ASN A 204 -3.88 19.03 -1.50
CA ASN A 204 -4.38 19.78 -0.35
C ASN A 204 -3.57 19.55 0.94
N TYR A 205 -2.72 18.53 0.98
CA TYR A 205 -2.04 18.05 2.20
C TYR A 205 -0.53 18.35 2.23
N GLY A 206 -0.02 19.05 1.21
CA GLY A 206 1.41 19.34 1.04
C GLY A 206 2.17 18.13 0.49
N PRO A 207 3.51 18.04 0.67
CA PRO A 207 4.30 16.94 0.15
C PRO A 207 3.93 15.61 0.77
N ILE A 208 3.58 14.64 -0.07
CA ILE A 208 3.31 13.25 0.31
C ILE A 208 4.49 12.39 -0.16
N GLY A 209 5.04 11.58 0.75
CA GLY A 209 6.22 10.77 0.48
C GLY A 209 5.93 9.58 -0.41
N ALA A 210 4.78 8.92 -0.25
CA ALA A 210 4.34 7.83 -1.10
C ALA A 210 2.82 7.61 -1.04
N ILE A 211 2.29 7.04 -2.12
CA ILE A 211 1.00 6.35 -2.12
C ILE A 211 1.27 4.84 -2.04
N TRP A 212 0.71 4.22 -1.03
CA TRP A 212 0.79 2.79 -0.73
C TRP A 212 -0.54 2.13 -1.12
N PHE A 213 -0.60 1.55 -2.31
CA PHE A 213 -1.82 0.90 -2.80
C PHE A 213 -1.99 -0.52 -2.28
N ASP A 214 -3.25 -0.93 -2.14
CA ASP A 214 -3.65 -2.28 -1.78
C ASP A 214 -5.00 -2.66 -2.41
N GLY A 215 -5.35 -3.93 -2.35
CA GLY A 215 -6.67 -4.43 -2.80
C GLY A 215 -6.74 -4.80 -4.28
N MET A 216 -5.68 -4.63 -5.06
CA MET A 216 -5.67 -5.03 -6.46
C MET A 216 -5.91 -6.54 -6.66
N TRP A 217 -5.49 -7.36 -5.70
CA TRP A 217 -5.69 -8.82 -5.65
C TRP A 217 -7.16 -9.25 -5.53
N ASP A 218 -8.08 -8.32 -5.25
CA ASP A 218 -9.51 -8.61 -5.15
C ASP A 218 -10.14 -8.94 -6.51
N GLN A 219 -9.63 -8.39 -7.59
CA GLN A 219 -10.07 -8.69 -8.95
C GLN A 219 -9.22 -9.78 -9.61
N PRO A 220 -9.79 -10.53 -10.58
CA PRO A 220 -9.04 -11.57 -11.27
C PRO A 220 -7.87 -11.03 -12.07
N ASP A 221 -6.90 -11.91 -12.35
CA ASP A 221 -5.80 -11.61 -13.25
C ASP A 221 -6.30 -11.13 -14.61
N GLY A 222 -5.71 -10.03 -15.10
CA GLY A 222 -6.09 -9.41 -16.36
C GLY A 222 -7.21 -8.36 -16.26
N PHE A 223 -7.74 -8.11 -15.06
CA PHE A 223 -8.63 -6.96 -14.85
C PHE A 223 -7.90 -5.65 -15.14
N ASP A 224 -8.50 -4.79 -15.95
CA ASP A 224 -7.91 -3.50 -16.32
C ASP A 224 -8.12 -2.45 -15.23
N TRP A 225 -7.17 -2.33 -14.33
CA TRP A 225 -7.14 -1.32 -13.27
C TRP A 225 -6.80 0.09 -13.75
N LYS A 226 -6.38 0.24 -15.02
CA LYS A 226 -5.86 1.50 -15.59
C LYS A 226 -4.74 2.12 -14.74
N LEU A 227 -3.84 1.27 -14.25
CA LEU A 227 -2.77 1.69 -13.35
C LEU A 227 -1.84 2.71 -13.99
N GLU A 228 -1.53 2.56 -15.28
CA GLU A 228 -0.65 3.48 -15.99
C GLU A 228 -1.16 4.93 -15.91
N GLU A 229 -2.45 5.15 -16.19
CA GLU A 229 -3.07 6.48 -16.14
C GLU A 229 -3.06 7.02 -14.70
N GLN A 230 -3.36 6.18 -13.71
CA GLN A 230 -3.40 6.55 -12.30
C GLN A 230 -2.00 6.86 -11.75
N TYR A 231 -0.99 6.06 -12.07
CA TYR A 231 0.39 6.31 -11.66
C TYR A 231 0.96 7.57 -12.32
N LYS A 232 0.63 7.80 -13.59
CA LYS A 232 0.98 9.03 -14.31
C LYS A 232 0.36 10.26 -13.65
N LEU A 233 -0.91 10.19 -13.24
CA LEU A 233 -1.58 11.27 -12.49
C LEU A 233 -0.82 11.61 -11.20
N ILE A 234 -0.44 10.60 -10.41
CA ILE A 234 0.28 10.79 -9.15
C ILE A 234 1.63 11.46 -9.40
N HIS A 235 2.43 10.95 -10.34
CA HIS A 235 3.74 11.51 -10.65
C HIS A 235 3.67 12.91 -11.29
N GLN A 236 2.57 13.23 -12.00
CA GLN A 236 2.33 14.59 -12.52
C GLN A 236 2.00 15.58 -11.40
N LEU A 237 1.22 15.16 -10.41
CA LEU A 237 0.85 16.02 -9.28
C LEU A 237 2.02 16.22 -8.31
N GLN A 238 2.75 15.17 -8.01
CA GLN A 238 3.94 15.20 -7.15
C GLN A 238 5.03 14.27 -7.67
N PRO A 239 6.00 14.75 -8.46
CA PRO A 239 7.04 13.91 -9.04
C PRO A 239 7.88 13.12 -8.02
N ALA A 240 8.05 13.65 -6.82
CA ALA A 240 8.78 12.99 -5.73
C ALA A 240 7.91 12.01 -4.91
N CYS A 241 6.60 11.95 -5.13
CA CYS A 241 5.73 10.99 -4.46
C CYS A 241 5.98 9.60 -5.03
N LEU A 242 6.39 8.66 -4.17
CA LEU A 242 6.65 7.29 -4.57
C LEU A 242 5.35 6.50 -4.68
N ILE A 243 5.34 5.49 -5.54
CA ILE A 243 4.22 4.57 -5.71
C ILE A 243 4.68 3.16 -5.38
N GLY A 244 3.98 2.51 -4.45
CA GLY A 244 4.05 1.09 -4.22
C GLY A 244 2.65 0.47 -4.23
N ASN A 245 2.56 -0.80 -4.63
CA ASN A 245 1.29 -1.50 -4.71
C ASN A 245 1.42 -2.93 -4.19
N ASN A 246 0.64 -3.25 -3.17
CA ASN A 246 0.63 -4.55 -2.51
C ASN A 246 -0.18 -5.60 -3.29
N HIS A 247 0.13 -5.76 -4.57
CA HIS A 247 -0.54 -6.72 -5.45
C HIS A 247 0.11 -8.11 -5.46
N HIS A 248 1.17 -8.32 -4.67
CA HIS A 248 1.89 -9.59 -4.51
C HIS A 248 2.54 -10.12 -5.82
N LYS A 249 2.85 -9.22 -6.74
CA LYS A 249 3.49 -9.52 -8.04
C LYS A 249 4.78 -8.73 -8.20
N THR A 250 5.52 -9.04 -9.25
CA THR A 250 6.64 -8.19 -9.69
C THR A 250 6.10 -6.79 -10.04
N PRO A 251 6.81 -5.72 -9.66
CA PRO A 251 6.35 -4.35 -9.87
C PRO A 251 5.96 -4.05 -11.31
N TYR A 252 4.88 -3.30 -11.47
CA TYR A 252 4.47 -2.76 -12.76
C TYR A 252 5.22 -1.47 -13.10
N PRO A 253 5.29 -1.08 -14.39
CA PRO A 253 5.84 0.20 -14.79
C PRO A 253 5.16 1.35 -14.05
N GLY A 254 5.95 2.28 -13.51
CA GLY A 254 5.45 3.40 -12.72
C GLY A 254 5.49 3.17 -11.21
N GLU A 255 5.74 1.95 -10.74
CA GLU A 255 6.00 1.69 -9.33
C GLU A 255 7.44 2.05 -8.96
N ASP A 256 7.61 2.58 -7.75
CA ASP A 256 8.86 3.14 -7.27
C ASP A 256 9.53 2.28 -6.21
N PHE A 257 8.79 1.38 -5.58
CA PHE A 257 9.30 0.39 -4.62
C PHE A 257 8.44 -0.87 -4.63
N GLN A 258 9.05 -1.99 -4.25
CA GLN A 258 8.42 -3.30 -4.18
C GLN A 258 8.11 -3.69 -2.75
N MET A 259 6.94 -4.28 -2.53
CA MET A 259 6.42 -4.65 -1.22
C MET A 259 6.41 -6.16 -0.99
N PHE A 260 6.64 -6.54 0.26
CA PHE A 260 6.57 -7.92 0.75
C PHE A 260 5.74 -7.94 2.04
N GLU A 261 4.52 -8.45 1.98
CA GLU A 261 3.66 -8.52 3.15
C GLU A 261 4.01 -9.72 4.02
N ARG A 262 4.30 -9.47 5.30
CA ARG A 262 4.64 -10.48 6.33
C ARG A 262 5.85 -11.36 6.02
N ASP A 263 6.53 -11.10 4.92
CA ASP A 263 7.73 -11.80 4.50
C ASP A 263 8.89 -10.84 4.22
N LEU A 264 10.11 -11.32 4.34
CA LEU A 264 11.27 -10.59 3.86
C LEU A 264 11.49 -10.88 2.36
N PRO A 265 12.15 -9.99 1.61
CA PRO A 265 12.47 -10.24 0.21
C PRO A 265 13.12 -11.60 -0.03
N GLY A 266 12.53 -12.38 -0.94
CA GLY A 266 12.96 -13.75 -1.25
C GLY A 266 12.47 -14.83 -0.28
N GLU A 267 11.66 -14.48 0.72
CA GLU A 267 10.90 -15.44 1.53
C GLU A 267 9.44 -15.48 1.07
N ASN A 268 8.74 -16.59 1.36
CA ASN A 268 7.30 -16.75 1.10
C ASN A 268 6.67 -17.66 2.17
N LYS A 269 6.88 -17.32 3.44
CA LYS A 269 6.37 -18.10 4.59
C LYS A 269 4.90 -17.80 4.85
N ALA A 270 4.51 -16.54 4.63
CA ALA A 270 3.12 -16.12 4.71
C ALA A 270 2.28 -16.54 3.49
N GLY A 271 2.94 -16.95 2.39
CA GLY A 271 2.27 -17.37 1.17
C GLY A 271 1.87 -16.22 0.23
N LEU A 272 2.26 -14.98 0.56
CA LEU A 272 1.89 -13.77 -0.18
C LEU A 272 3.05 -13.17 -0.99
N SER A 273 4.27 -13.70 -0.86
CA SER A 273 5.50 -13.06 -1.36
C SER A 273 6.29 -13.97 -2.30
N GLY A 274 5.59 -14.69 -3.18
CA GLY A 274 6.21 -15.59 -4.18
C GLY A 274 6.84 -14.87 -5.38
N GLN A 275 6.72 -13.55 -5.50
CA GLN A 275 7.24 -12.75 -6.60
C GLN A 275 8.78 -12.65 -6.56
N SER A 276 9.39 -12.47 -7.74
CA SER A 276 10.82 -12.18 -7.86
C SER A 276 11.17 -10.84 -7.25
N VAL A 277 12.34 -10.75 -6.62
CA VAL A 277 12.86 -9.49 -6.07
C VAL A 277 13.38 -8.62 -7.21
N SER A 278 12.91 -7.38 -7.28
CA SER A 278 13.30 -6.41 -8.30
C SER A 278 14.53 -5.57 -7.86
N ALA A 279 14.99 -4.69 -8.75
CA ALA A 279 16.04 -3.73 -8.45
C ALA A 279 15.50 -2.42 -7.80
N LEU A 280 14.21 -2.27 -7.64
CA LEU A 280 13.61 -1.13 -6.94
C LEU A 280 13.93 -1.18 -5.44
N PRO A 281 13.80 -0.04 -4.73
CA PRO A 281 13.75 -0.06 -3.27
C PRO A 281 12.74 -1.08 -2.76
N LEU A 282 13.06 -1.75 -1.65
CA LEU A 282 12.25 -2.84 -1.10
C LEU A 282 11.64 -2.43 0.24
N GLU A 283 10.42 -2.87 0.49
CA GLU A 283 9.76 -2.69 1.78
C GLU A 283 9.10 -4.00 2.24
N THR A 284 9.29 -4.34 3.49
CA THR A 284 8.56 -5.39 4.18
C THR A 284 7.61 -4.75 5.18
N CYS A 285 6.33 -5.11 5.15
CA CYS A 285 5.39 -4.70 6.20
C CYS A 285 5.02 -5.87 7.12
N GLU A 286 4.97 -5.59 8.42
CA GLU A 286 4.66 -6.58 9.46
C GLU A 286 3.96 -5.93 10.64
N THR A 287 3.16 -6.68 11.37
CA THR A 287 2.42 -6.22 12.55
C THR A 287 3.23 -6.38 13.84
N MET A 288 3.03 -5.48 14.81
CA MET A 288 3.56 -5.68 16.16
C MET A 288 2.89 -6.84 16.90
N ASN A 289 1.63 -7.11 16.59
CA ASN A 289 0.77 -8.17 17.12
C ASN A 289 0.28 -9.08 15.98
N GLY A 290 -0.98 -9.53 15.97
CA GLY A 290 -1.52 -10.42 14.94
C GLY A 290 -2.27 -9.70 13.82
N MET A 291 -2.98 -8.61 14.15
CA MET A 291 -3.88 -7.89 13.23
C MET A 291 -3.29 -6.55 12.79
N TRP A 292 -3.74 -6.05 11.63
CA TRP A 292 -3.37 -4.71 11.17
C TRP A 292 -4.15 -3.64 11.95
N GLY A 293 -5.48 -3.67 11.90
CA GLY A 293 -6.35 -2.78 12.67
C GLY A 293 -6.50 -3.21 14.13
N TYR A 294 -6.97 -2.30 14.96
CA TYR A 294 -7.19 -2.56 16.39
C TYR A 294 -8.13 -3.73 16.64
N LYS A 295 -7.66 -4.69 17.44
CA LYS A 295 -8.44 -5.84 17.90
C LYS A 295 -8.24 -6.04 19.39
N ILE A 296 -9.33 -5.96 20.18
CA ILE A 296 -9.29 -6.00 21.64
C ILE A 296 -8.62 -7.28 22.15
N LYS A 297 -8.91 -8.43 21.54
CA LYS A 297 -8.38 -9.73 21.96
C LYS A 297 -6.95 -10.01 21.52
N ASP A 298 -6.39 -9.19 20.62
CA ASP A 298 -5.05 -9.40 20.05
C ASP A 298 -3.99 -8.67 20.89
N GLN A 299 -3.64 -9.27 22.00
CA GLN A 299 -2.67 -8.72 22.97
C GLN A 299 -1.28 -9.36 22.88
N ASN A 300 -1.05 -10.22 21.89
CA ASN A 300 0.23 -10.90 21.72
C ASN A 300 1.22 -10.04 20.92
N TYR A 301 1.74 -9.00 21.53
CA TYR A 301 2.73 -8.12 20.94
C TYR A 301 4.13 -8.76 20.92
N LYS A 302 4.82 -8.65 19.81
CA LYS A 302 6.24 -9.02 19.68
C LYS A 302 7.06 -8.26 20.73
N SER A 303 8.10 -8.90 21.24
CA SER A 303 9.04 -8.24 22.16
C SER A 303 9.89 -7.19 21.44
N VAL A 304 10.47 -6.23 22.15
CA VAL A 304 11.43 -5.27 21.60
C VAL A 304 12.57 -6.00 20.86
N THR A 305 13.06 -7.10 21.46
CA THR A 305 14.11 -7.93 20.84
C THR A 305 13.68 -8.50 19.49
N ASP A 306 12.44 -9.00 19.39
CA ASP A 306 11.96 -9.57 18.13
C ASP A 306 11.73 -8.49 17.07
N LEU A 307 11.25 -7.31 17.48
CA LEU A 307 11.08 -6.16 16.59
C LEU A 307 12.42 -5.66 16.05
N VAL A 308 13.44 -5.55 16.90
CA VAL A 308 14.80 -5.18 16.50
C VAL A 308 15.40 -6.23 15.56
N ARG A 309 15.26 -7.52 15.88
CA ARG A 309 15.71 -8.61 14.99
C ARG A 309 15.04 -8.55 13.63
N LEU A 310 13.76 -8.25 13.58
CA LEU A 310 13.03 -8.09 12.33
C LEU A 310 13.56 -6.91 11.52
N LEU A 311 13.78 -5.76 12.17
CA LEU A 311 14.36 -4.57 11.53
C LEU A 311 15.74 -4.86 10.95
N VAL A 312 16.62 -5.48 11.73
CA VAL A 312 17.99 -5.85 11.28
C VAL A 312 17.94 -6.84 10.11
N ARG A 313 17.03 -7.81 10.16
CA ARG A 313 16.87 -8.79 9.07
C ARG A 313 16.33 -8.13 7.80
N ALA A 314 15.36 -7.22 7.92
CA ALA A 314 14.83 -6.46 6.77
C ALA A 314 15.94 -5.62 6.13
N ALA A 315 16.69 -4.84 6.94
CA ALA A 315 17.82 -4.05 6.47
C ALA A 315 18.91 -4.92 5.82
N GLY A 316 19.22 -6.09 6.39
CA GLY A 316 20.17 -7.06 5.83
C GLY A 316 19.72 -7.68 4.49
N LYS A 317 18.42 -7.62 4.16
CA LYS A 317 17.84 -7.97 2.86
C LYS A 317 17.70 -6.78 1.91
N GLY A 318 18.19 -5.61 2.29
CA GLY A 318 18.08 -4.36 1.54
C GLY A 318 16.70 -3.72 1.58
N ALA A 319 15.82 -4.18 2.48
CA ALA A 319 14.45 -3.70 2.60
C ALA A 319 14.28 -2.73 3.78
N ASN A 320 13.33 -1.82 3.65
CA ASN A 320 12.77 -1.11 4.79
C ASN A 320 11.84 -2.03 5.58
N LEU A 321 11.72 -1.81 6.87
CA LEU A 321 10.66 -2.38 7.69
C LEU A 321 9.58 -1.33 7.93
N LEU A 322 8.37 -1.58 7.47
CA LEU A 322 7.17 -0.82 7.79
C LEU A 322 6.39 -1.59 8.87
N MET A 323 6.48 -1.14 10.13
CA MET A 323 5.93 -1.85 11.28
C MET A 323 4.59 -1.29 11.68
N ASN A 324 3.58 -2.15 11.75
CA ASN A 324 2.20 -1.74 11.94
C ASN A 324 1.78 -1.63 13.41
N ILE A 325 1.01 -0.58 13.67
CA ILE A 325 0.23 -0.35 14.90
C ILE A 325 -1.23 -0.12 14.49
N GLY A 326 -2.16 -0.75 15.20
CA GLY A 326 -3.60 -0.47 15.11
C GLY A 326 -4.03 0.51 16.21
N PRO A 327 -4.19 1.82 15.94
CA PRO A 327 -4.67 2.76 16.94
C PRO A 327 -6.08 2.44 17.43
N GLN A 328 -6.34 2.80 18.69
CA GLN A 328 -7.62 2.57 19.36
C GLN A 328 -8.71 3.53 18.86
N PRO A 329 -10.00 3.20 19.02
CA PRO A 329 -11.10 4.03 18.56
C PRO A 329 -11.18 5.40 19.24
N ASN A 330 -10.59 5.55 20.42
CA ASN A 330 -10.50 6.82 21.13
C ASN A 330 -9.38 7.74 20.61
N GLY A 331 -8.56 7.27 19.65
CA GLY A 331 -7.45 8.02 19.07
C GLY A 331 -6.10 7.87 19.79
N GLU A 332 -5.99 6.97 20.77
CA GLU A 332 -4.70 6.64 21.39
C GLU A 332 -3.97 5.52 20.65
N LEU A 333 -2.66 5.59 20.60
CA LEU A 333 -1.85 4.42 20.29
C LEU A 333 -1.94 3.44 21.46
N PRO A 334 -2.04 2.11 21.22
CA PRO A 334 -2.02 1.14 22.32
C PRO A 334 -0.79 1.31 23.21
N ALA A 335 -0.96 1.32 24.52
CA ALA A 335 0.13 1.57 25.48
C ALA A 335 1.32 0.62 25.29
N VAL A 336 1.03 -0.66 25.00
CA VAL A 336 2.07 -1.65 24.68
C VAL A 336 2.83 -1.28 23.42
N ALA A 337 2.17 -0.78 22.37
CA ALA A 337 2.85 -0.35 21.15
C ALA A 337 3.78 0.85 21.43
N VAL A 338 3.33 1.81 22.24
CA VAL A 338 4.16 2.97 22.65
C VAL A 338 5.40 2.51 23.43
N GLU A 339 5.23 1.54 24.36
CA GLU A 339 6.35 0.94 25.07
C GLU A 339 7.35 0.26 24.11
N ARG A 340 6.84 -0.48 23.11
CA ARG A 340 7.68 -1.12 22.10
C ARG A 340 8.44 -0.10 21.23
N LEU A 341 7.76 0.98 20.81
CA LEU A 341 8.41 2.08 20.07
C LEU A 341 9.55 2.68 20.87
N LYS A 342 9.34 2.93 22.18
CA LYS A 342 10.39 3.43 23.07
C LYS A 342 11.59 2.49 23.13
N GLY A 343 11.35 1.19 23.35
CA GLY A 343 12.43 0.20 23.41
C GLY A 343 13.20 0.05 22.10
N VAL A 344 12.51 0.10 20.96
CA VAL A 344 13.17 0.14 19.63
C VAL A 344 13.99 1.42 19.49
N GLY A 345 13.47 2.58 19.91
CA GLY A 345 14.17 3.86 19.87
C GLY A 345 15.43 3.88 20.73
N GLU A 346 15.41 3.27 21.92
CA GLU A 346 16.60 3.11 22.77
C GLU A 346 17.69 2.27 22.09
N TRP A 347 17.33 1.27 21.33
CA TRP A 347 18.25 0.47 20.52
C TRP A 347 18.75 1.28 19.32
N MET A 348 17.84 1.93 18.57
CA MET A 348 18.16 2.72 17.38
C MET A 348 19.10 3.88 17.69
N SER A 349 18.95 4.53 18.85
CA SER A 349 19.83 5.63 19.27
C SER A 349 21.30 5.22 19.45
N LYS A 350 21.56 3.93 19.68
CA LYS A 350 22.91 3.38 19.89
C LYS A 350 23.48 2.69 18.65
N TYR A 351 22.62 2.06 17.87
CA TYR A 351 23.03 1.13 16.82
C TYR A 351 22.37 1.38 15.47
N GLY A 352 21.54 2.41 15.35
CA GLY A 352 20.74 2.68 14.14
C GLY A 352 21.56 3.12 12.91
N GLU A 353 22.84 3.42 13.08
CA GLU A 353 23.77 3.76 11.99
C GLU A 353 24.55 2.55 11.45
N THR A 354 24.42 1.38 12.09
CA THR A 354 25.09 0.13 11.69
C THR A 354 24.20 -0.73 10.81
#